data_2286b5089b6e8cfb88da7525ab58e244
#
_entry.id   2286b5089b6e8cfb88da7525ab58e244
#
_cell.length_a   1.000
_cell.length_b   1.000
_cell.length_c   1.000
_cell.angle_alpha   90.00
_cell.angle_beta   90.00
_cell.angle_gamma   90.00
#
_symmetry.space_group_name_H-M   'P 1'
#
loop_
_entity.id
_entity.type
_entity.pdbx_description
1 polymer ?
#
loop_
_entity_poly.entity_id
_entity_poly.type
_entity_poly.pdbx_seq_one_letter_code
_entity_poly.pdbx_strand_id
1 'polypeptide(L)'
;SAASCNKWWAEEILGTKDFAAEQAPIQKLGENHVFFLPYLMGERSPHNDPDARGVFFGMSMDTSRADMTQAVLEGVAFALRDSLEVAKSLGIKIERTKICGGGAKSPLWKQIIANVMNIKVDVLEVEEGPSLGGAMLAAVGCGVYPDVETAGKKLAKVVDTVEPTPELAAKYEERYQKFKELYPAMKPLFKNL
;
A
#
# COMPACT_ATOMS: atom_id res chain seq x y z
N SER A 1 1.13 -4.88 -7.50
CA SER A 1 0.11 -5.75 -6.88
C SER A 1 0.26 -5.73 -5.35
N ALA A 2 -0.22 -4.64 -4.73
CA ALA A 2 0.02 -4.34 -3.33
C ALA A 2 -0.37 -5.48 -2.36
N ALA A 3 -1.61 -5.94 -2.38
CA ALA A 3 -2.09 -6.99 -1.47
C ALA A 3 -1.49 -8.37 -1.75
N SER A 4 -1.03 -8.64 -2.97
CA SER A 4 -0.38 -9.93 -3.30
C SER A 4 0.98 -10.10 -2.62
N CYS A 5 1.68 -9.03 -2.26
CA CYS A 5 2.91 -9.16 -1.48
C CYS A 5 2.63 -9.72 -0.08
N ASN A 6 1.59 -9.21 0.60
CA ASN A 6 1.21 -9.76 1.90
C ASN A 6 0.64 -11.18 1.79
N LYS A 7 -0.11 -11.49 0.73
CA LYS A 7 -0.58 -12.83 0.45
C LYS A 7 0.59 -13.79 0.24
N TRP A 8 1.53 -13.46 -0.63
CA TRP A 8 2.74 -14.24 -0.87
C TRP A 8 3.52 -14.46 0.43
N TRP A 9 3.73 -13.41 1.22
CA TRP A 9 4.45 -13.52 2.48
C TRP A 9 3.75 -14.48 3.46
N ALA A 10 2.45 -14.33 3.68
CA ALA A 10 1.71 -15.16 4.61
C ALA A 10 1.54 -16.61 4.10
N GLU A 11 1.07 -16.80 2.87
CA GLU A 11 0.71 -18.13 2.37
C GLU A 11 1.93 -18.93 1.93
N GLU A 12 2.86 -18.34 1.15
CA GLU A 12 3.99 -19.09 0.56
C GLU A 12 5.19 -19.14 1.52
N ILE A 13 5.48 -18.06 2.24
CA ILE A 13 6.66 -18.02 3.11
C ILE A 13 6.35 -18.49 4.51
N LEU A 14 5.22 -18.04 5.10
CA LEU A 14 4.87 -18.38 6.47
C LEU A 14 3.93 -19.59 6.59
N GLY A 15 3.33 -20.04 5.49
CA GLY A 15 2.43 -21.20 5.46
C GLY A 15 1.09 -20.98 6.18
N THR A 16 0.61 -19.74 6.27
CA THR A 16 -0.63 -19.41 6.98
C THR A 16 -1.57 -18.56 6.14
N LYS A 17 -2.87 -18.68 6.38
CA LYS A 17 -3.91 -17.80 5.82
C LYS A 17 -4.52 -16.89 6.88
N ASP A 18 -4.04 -16.96 8.12
CA ASP A 18 -4.50 -16.10 9.21
C ASP A 18 -3.67 -14.80 9.25
N PHE A 19 -4.02 -13.88 8.36
CA PHE A 19 -3.38 -12.58 8.27
C PHE A 19 -3.52 -11.76 9.56
N ALA A 20 -4.60 -11.93 10.31
CA ALA A 20 -4.84 -11.20 11.54
C ALA A 20 -3.89 -11.68 12.65
N ALA A 21 -3.71 -12.99 12.80
CA ALA A 21 -2.75 -13.56 13.75
C ALA A 21 -1.31 -13.14 13.44
N GLU A 22 -0.93 -13.07 12.15
CA GLU A 22 0.40 -12.61 11.74
C GLU A 22 0.66 -11.13 12.03
N GLN A 23 -0.39 -10.31 12.02
CA GLN A 23 -0.29 -8.88 12.29
C GLN A 23 -0.42 -8.52 13.76
N ALA A 24 -1.05 -9.37 14.59
CA ALA A 24 -1.30 -9.11 16.01
C ALA A 24 -0.04 -8.80 16.84
N PRO A 25 1.13 -9.43 16.59
CA PRO A 25 2.36 -9.13 17.32
C PRO A 25 2.99 -7.77 16.97
N ILE A 26 2.56 -7.11 15.91
CA ILE A 26 3.12 -5.81 15.47
C ILE A 26 2.64 -4.71 16.41
N GLN A 27 3.54 -4.14 17.21
CA GLN A 27 3.20 -3.15 18.24
C GLN A 27 3.85 -1.79 18.03
N LYS A 28 5.02 -1.73 17.36
CA LYS A 28 5.83 -0.52 17.26
C LYS A 28 5.86 0.02 15.83
N LEU A 29 4.79 0.72 15.46
CA LEU A 29 4.71 1.34 14.14
C LEU A 29 5.74 2.48 13.99
N GLY A 30 6.35 2.54 12.80
CA GLY A 30 7.35 3.57 12.48
C GLY A 30 8.74 3.35 13.09
N GLU A 31 8.98 2.25 13.80
CA GLU A 31 10.25 1.94 14.49
C GLU A 31 10.95 0.69 13.95
N ASN A 32 10.41 0.05 12.93
CA ASN A 32 11.01 -1.14 12.34
C ASN A 32 12.36 -0.82 11.68
N HIS A 33 13.38 -1.65 11.89
CA HIS A 33 14.69 -1.51 11.26
C HIS A 33 14.77 -2.23 9.91
N VAL A 34 13.80 -3.12 9.60
CA VAL A 34 13.73 -3.86 8.35
C VAL A 34 12.92 -3.09 7.32
N PHE A 35 13.39 -3.11 6.07
CA PHE A 35 12.69 -2.59 4.90
C PHE A 35 12.40 -3.72 3.92
N PHE A 36 11.36 -3.56 3.13
CA PHE A 36 11.01 -4.46 2.05
C PHE A 36 10.71 -3.69 0.76
N LEU A 37 11.43 -3.98 -0.31
CA LEU A 37 11.05 -3.56 -1.67
C LEU A 37 10.02 -4.55 -2.22
N PRO A 38 8.77 -4.13 -2.48
CA PRO A 38 7.68 -5.07 -2.80
C PRO A 38 7.59 -5.45 -4.29
N TYR A 39 8.71 -5.45 -5.01
CA TYR A 39 8.76 -5.57 -6.47
C TYR A 39 8.87 -7.02 -6.94
N LEU A 40 8.07 -7.93 -6.35
CA LEU A 40 8.11 -9.38 -6.60
C LEU A 40 7.91 -9.78 -8.08
N MET A 41 7.23 -8.96 -8.86
CA MET A 41 6.95 -9.18 -10.28
C MET A 41 7.35 -7.95 -11.12
N GLY A 42 8.45 -7.31 -10.78
CA GLY A 42 8.81 -6.03 -11.34
C GLY A 42 8.00 -4.88 -10.73
N GLU A 43 8.31 -3.67 -11.15
CA GLU A 43 7.69 -2.43 -10.69
C GLU A 43 7.18 -1.62 -11.90
N ARG A 44 5.88 -1.27 -11.91
CA ARG A 44 5.26 -0.57 -13.03
C ARG A 44 5.24 0.95 -12.85
N SER A 45 5.00 1.42 -11.63
CA SER A 45 4.85 2.86 -11.38
C SER A 45 5.36 3.20 -9.96
N PRO A 46 6.31 4.14 -9.83
CA PRO A 46 6.79 5.07 -10.86
C PRO A 46 8.03 4.62 -11.64
N HIS A 47 8.70 3.52 -11.27
CA HIS A 47 10.03 3.18 -11.83
C HIS A 47 9.97 2.55 -13.22
N ASN A 48 8.86 1.90 -13.58
CA ASN A 48 8.67 1.17 -14.84
C ASN A 48 9.83 0.20 -15.14
N ASP A 49 10.17 -0.62 -14.15
CA ASP A 49 11.28 -1.56 -14.19
C ASP A 49 10.77 -3.01 -14.08
N PRO A 50 10.67 -3.75 -15.19
CA PRO A 50 10.23 -5.14 -15.17
C PRO A 50 11.25 -6.08 -14.53
N ASP A 51 12.50 -5.68 -14.43
CA ASP A 51 13.60 -6.48 -13.85
C ASP A 51 13.69 -6.33 -12.33
N ALA A 52 13.04 -5.32 -11.74
CA ALA A 52 13.03 -5.13 -10.30
C ALA A 52 12.50 -6.37 -9.56
N ARG A 53 13.09 -6.69 -8.42
CA ARG A 53 12.73 -7.84 -7.57
C ARG A 53 12.55 -7.42 -6.13
N GLY A 54 11.87 -8.29 -5.36
CA GLY A 54 11.70 -8.09 -3.93
C GLY A 54 13.03 -8.17 -3.18
N VAL A 55 13.22 -7.26 -2.21
CA VAL A 55 14.44 -7.22 -1.38
C VAL A 55 14.05 -6.94 0.06
N PHE A 56 14.53 -7.75 1.00
CA PHE A 56 14.58 -7.39 2.42
C PHE A 56 15.92 -6.76 2.75
N PHE A 57 15.91 -5.64 3.44
CA PHE A 57 17.09 -4.89 3.81
C PHE A 57 17.08 -4.51 5.29
N GLY A 58 18.22 -4.57 5.96
CA GLY A 58 18.39 -4.14 7.36
C GLY A 58 18.12 -5.23 8.39
N MET A 59 18.06 -6.51 8.01
CA MET A 59 17.92 -7.62 8.96
C MET A 59 19.14 -7.76 9.88
N SER A 60 18.88 -8.12 11.14
CA SER A 60 19.88 -8.44 12.15
C SER A 60 19.49 -9.73 12.86
N MET A 61 20.33 -10.19 13.79
CA MET A 61 20.02 -11.38 14.62
C MET A 61 18.77 -11.19 15.49
N ASP A 62 18.40 -9.94 15.77
CA ASP A 62 17.21 -9.59 16.58
C ASP A 62 15.93 -9.42 15.75
N THR A 63 16.02 -9.57 14.43
CA THR A 63 14.88 -9.43 13.53
C THR A 63 13.87 -10.56 13.78
N SER A 64 12.69 -10.20 14.20
CA SER A 64 11.59 -11.14 14.45
C SER A 64 10.73 -11.38 13.21
N ARG A 65 9.90 -12.43 13.26
CA ARG A 65 8.85 -12.69 12.27
C ARG A 65 7.87 -11.50 12.14
N ALA A 66 7.54 -10.86 13.27
CA ALA A 66 6.67 -9.69 13.28
C ALA A 66 7.31 -8.50 12.57
N ASP A 67 8.63 -8.26 12.74
CA ASP A 67 9.34 -7.20 12.02
C ASP A 67 9.34 -7.44 10.52
N MET A 68 9.52 -8.69 10.08
CA MET A 68 9.45 -9.06 8.67
C MET A 68 8.04 -8.85 8.09
N THR A 69 7.00 -9.28 8.82
CA THR A 69 5.61 -9.05 8.42
C THR A 69 5.30 -7.56 8.33
N GLN A 70 5.72 -6.77 9.33
CA GLN A 70 5.57 -5.32 9.33
C GLN A 70 6.30 -4.68 8.13
N ALA A 71 7.52 -5.12 7.82
CA ALA A 71 8.29 -4.62 6.68
C ALA A 71 7.55 -4.85 5.35
N VAL A 72 6.86 -5.99 5.18
CA VAL A 72 6.05 -6.26 3.98
C VAL A 72 4.89 -5.27 3.87
N LEU A 73 4.16 -5.02 4.97
CA LEU A 73 3.04 -4.07 4.97
C LEU A 73 3.51 -2.63 4.71
N GLU A 74 4.59 -2.21 5.37
CA GLU A 74 5.19 -0.89 5.23
C GLU A 74 5.80 -0.68 3.84
N GLY A 75 6.50 -1.68 3.30
CA GLY A 75 7.13 -1.61 1.97
C GLY A 75 6.10 -1.36 0.87
N VAL A 76 4.95 -2.03 0.94
CA VAL A 76 3.84 -1.76 0.01
C VAL A 76 3.31 -0.33 0.18
N ALA A 77 3.15 0.15 1.42
CA ALA A 77 2.70 1.52 1.67
C ALA A 77 3.70 2.57 1.14
N PHE A 78 5.01 2.33 1.30
CA PHE A 78 6.06 3.20 0.75
C PHE A 78 6.04 3.22 -0.78
N ALA A 79 5.89 2.08 -1.44
CA ALA A 79 5.78 2.02 -2.90
C ALA A 79 4.52 2.73 -3.43
N LEU A 80 3.40 2.66 -2.70
CA LEU A 80 2.21 3.47 -3.02
C LEU A 80 2.49 4.96 -2.86
N ARG A 81 3.26 5.34 -1.83
CA ARG A 81 3.67 6.73 -1.62
C ARG A 81 4.55 7.24 -2.75
N ASP A 82 5.45 6.45 -3.32
CA ASP A 82 6.25 6.86 -4.48
C ASP A 82 5.36 7.38 -5.62
N SER A 83 4.27 6.67 -5.92
CA SER A 83 3.30 7.13 -6.93
C SER A 83 2.54 8.39 -6.51
N LEU A 84 2.22 8.54 -5.21
CA LEU A 84 1.59 9.76 -4.67
C LEU A 84 2.51 10.97 -4.79
N GLU A 85 3.81 10.81 -4.50
CA GLU A 85 4.80 11.88 -4.59
C GLU A 85 5.00 12.33 -6.06
N VAL A 86 4.92 11.42 -7.03
CA VAL A 86 4.89 11.82 -8.46
C VAL A 86 3.68 12.69 -8.76
N ALA A 87 2.48 12.30 -8.32
CA ALA A 87 1.28 13.13 -8.53
C ALA A 87 1.40 14.51 -7.87
N LYS A 88 1.95 14.58 -6.66
CA LYS A 88 2.20 15.84 -5.95
C LYS A 88 3.22 16.72 -6.69
N SER A 89 4.28 16.12 -7.25
CA SER A 89 5.28 16.86 -8.03
C SER A 89 4.72 17.51 -9.31
N LEU A 90 3.61 16.96 -9.82
CA LEU A 90 2.83 17.54 -10.93
C LEU A 90 1.83 18.62 -10.48
N GLY A 91 1.86 19.01 -9.21
CA GLY A 91 0.98 20.04 -8.65
C GLY A 91 -0.41 19.54 -8.24
N ILE A 92 -0.66 18.23 -8.26
CA ILE A 92 -1.95 17.67 -7.85
C ILE A 92 -2.00 17.62 -6.31
N LYS A 93 -2.98 18.32 -5.73
CA LYS A 93 -3.23 18.28 -4.28
C LYS A 93 -4.07 17.06 -3.95
N ILE A 94 -3.51 16.17 -3.15
CA ILE A 94 -4.19 14.95 -2.70
C ILE A 94 -4.18 14.94 -1.18
N GLU A 95 -5.34 15.12 -0.58
CA GLU A 95 -5.54 15.13 0.88
C GLU A 95 -6.20 13.84 1.39
N ARG A 96 -6.81 13.09 0.47
CA ARG A 96 -7.47 11.83 0.77
C ARG A 96 -7.46 10.88 -0.41
N THR A 97 -7.55 9.59 -0.12
CA THR A 97 -7.69 8.53 -1.12
C THR A 97 -8.72 7.51 -0.66
N LYS A 98 -9.20 6.70 -1.58
CA LYS A 98 -10.09 5.57 -1.28
C LYS A 98 -9.31 4.27 -1.32
N ILE A 99 -9.58 3.36 -0.37
CA ILE A 99 -8.98 2.03 -0.35
C ILE A 99 -10.04 0.97 -0.62
N CYS A 100 -9.67 -0.02 -1.43
CA CYS A 100 -10.50 -1.18 -1.75
C CYS A 100 -9.62 -2.43 -1.88
N GLY A 101 -10.25 -3.61 -1.97
CA GLY A 101 -9.56 -4.89 -2.10
C GLY A 101 -9.08 -5.47 -0.77
N GLY A 102 -8.30 -6.56 -0.84
CA GLY A 102 -7.91 -7.35 0.34
C GLY A 102 -7.16 -6.57 1.42
N GLY A 103 -6.34 -5.58 1.05
CA GLY A 103 -5.63 -4.72 2.01
C GLY A 103 -6.55 -3.83 2.85
N ALA A 104 -7.74 -3.49 2.35
CA ALA A 104 -8.74 -2.71 3.07
C ALA A 104 -9.34 -3.45 4.28
N LYS A 105 -9.21 -4.78 4.33
CA LYS A 105 -9.74 -5.62 5.43
C LYS A 105 -8.89 -5.52 6.71
N SER A 106 -7.63 -5.15 6.62
CA SER A 106 -6.74 -5.03 7.78
C SER A 106 -6.79 -3.62 8.38
N PRO A 107 -7.29 -3.44 9.62
CA PRO A 107 -7.24 -2.15 10.31
C PRO A 107 -5.81 -1.63 10.47
N LEU A 108 -4.88 -2.53 10.82
CA LEU A 108 -3.47 -2.18 10.98
C LEU A 108 -2.87 -1.65 9.67
N TRP A 109 -3.11 -2.35 8.55
CA TRP A 109 -2.54 -1.93 7.26
C TRP A 109 -3.13 -0.61 6.76
N LYS A 110 -4.43 -0.39 6.95
CA LYS A 110 -5.06 0.92 6.68
C LYS A 110 -4.39 2.05 7.45
N GLN A 111 -4.10 1.82 8.73
CA GLN A 111 -3.42 2.81 9.58
C GLN A 111 -1.98 3.05 9.11
N ILE A 112 -1.23 1.99 8.75
CA ILE A 112 0.12 2.12 8.17
C ILE A 112 0.06 2.97 6.88
N ILE A 113 -0.86 2.66 5.98
CA ILE A 113 -1.02 3.39 4.71
C ILE A 113 -1.35 4.87 4.96
N ALA A 114 -2.30 5.17 5.85
CA ALA A 114 -2.65 6.55 6.20
C ALA A 114 -1.45 7.33 6.75
N ASN A 115 -0.68 6.72 7.66
CA ASN A 115 0.50 7.34 8.27
C ASN A 115 1.65 7.52 7.27
N VAL A 116 1.95 6.50 6.45
CA VAL A 116 3.01 6.55 5.44
C VAL A 116 2.71 7.59 4.37
N MET A 117 1.48 7.64 3.88
CA MET A 117 1.07 8.59 2.84
C MET A 117 0.76 9.99 3.41
N ASN A 118 0.57 10.10 4.72
CA ASN A 118 0.14 11.30 5.45
C ASN A 118 -1.09 11.96 4.81
N ILE A 119 -2.10 11.14 4.47
CA ILE A 119 -3.40 11.55 3.94
C ILE A 119 -4.51 10.70 4.56
N LYS A 120 -5.76 11.18 4.48
CA LYS A 120 -6.92 10.42 4.91
C LYS A 120 -7.18 9.24 3.96
N VAL A 121 -7.51 8.08 4.53
CA VAL A 121 -7.85 6.86 3.78
C VAL A 121 -9.30 6.52 4.02
N ASP A 122 -10.13 6.72 2.99
CA ASP A 122 -11.56 6.41 3.02
C ASP A 122 -11.79 4.93 2.70
N VAL A 123 -12.58 4.27 3.53
CA VAL A 123 -12.99 2.88 3.35
C VAL A 123 -14.36 2.86 2.67
N LEU A 124 -14.48 2.11 1.59
CA LEU A 124 -15.72 1.98 0.86
C LEU A 124 -16.62 0.88 1.42
N GLU A 125 -17.94 1.06 1.33
CA GLU A 125 -18.94 0.04 1.64
C GLU A 125 -18.75 -1.23 0.79
N VAL A 126 -18.37 -1.06 -0.48
CA VAL A 126 -18.11 -2.15 -1.43
C VAL A 126 -16.61 -2.36 -1.57
N GLU A 127 -16.13 -3.56 -1.22
CA GLU A 127 -14.71 -3.90 -1.23
C GLU A 127 -14.14 -4.12 -2.65
N GLU A 128 -14.99 -4.41 -3.65
CA GLU A 128 -14.61 -4.78 -5.01
C GLU A 128 -14.53 -3.55 -5.93
N GLY A 129 -13.48 -2.73 -5.75
CA GLY A 129 -13.28 -1.47 -6.48
C GLY A 129 -13.36 -1.58 -8.00
N PRO A 130 -12.63 -2.52 -8.68
CA PRO A 130 -12.69 -2.65 -10.14
C PRO A 130 -14.06 -3.04 -10.66
N SER A 131 -14.75 -3.98 -10.02
CA SER A 131 -16.09 -4.42 -10.39
C SER A 131 -17.12 -3.30 -10.22
N LEU A 132 -17.03 -2.53 -9.12
CA LEU A 132 -17.85 -1.35 -8.89
C LEU A 132 -17.62 -0.30 -9.98
N GLY A 133 -16.36 -0.05 -10.35
CA GLY A 133 -16.03 0.88 -11.45
C GLY A 133 -16.65 0.47 -12.78
N GLY A 134 -16.57 -0.82 -13.13
CA GLY A 134 -17.21 -1.38 -14.31
C GLY A 134 -18.74 -1.21 -14.28
N ALA A 135 -19.36 -1.47 -13.14
CA ALA A 135 -20.80 -1.28 -12.95
C ALA A 135 -21.22 0.21 -13.09
N MET A 136 -20.40 1.15 -12.58
CA MET A 136 -20.63 2.59 -12.77
C MET A 136 -20.60 2.98 -14.25
N LEU A 137 -19.60 2.51 -15.00
CA LEU A 137 -19.51 2.79 -16.43
C LEU A 137 -20.70 2.21 -17.21
N ALA A 138 -21.10 0.99 -16.88
CA ALA A 138 -22.28 0.36 -17.49
C ALA A 138 -23.57 1.14 -17.18
N ALA A 139 -23.76 1.58 -15.93
CA ALA A 139 -24.92 2.35 -15.50
C ALA A 139 -25.01 3.70 -16.22
N VAL A 140 -23.88 4.36 -16.46
CA VAL A 140 -23.85 5.59 -17.30
C VAL A 140 -24.15 5.26 -18.75
N GLY A 141 -23.57 4.21 -19.31
CA GLY A 141 -23.82 3.76 -20.69
C GLY A 141 -25.29 3.41 -20.96
N CYS A 142 -26.00 2.88 -19.96
CA CYS A 142 -27.44 2.58 -20.03
C CYS A 142 -28.33 3.77 -19.66
N GLY A 143 -27.79 4.95 -19.36
CA GLY A 143 -28.57 6.14 -19.02
C GLY A 143 -29.16 6.16 -17.61
N VAL A 144 -28.72 5.26 -16.70
CA VAL A 144 -29.16 5.26 -15.28
C VAL A 144 -28.57 6.45 -14.54
N TYR A 145 -27.37 6.85 -14.88
CA TYR A 145 -26.73 8.07 -14.39
C TYR A 145 -26.26 8.95 -15.55
N PRO A 146 -26.32 10.28 -15.41
CA PRO A 146 -25.96 11.20 -16.50
C PRO A 146 -24.44 11.18 -16.81
N ASP A 147 -23.61 10.89 -15.79
CA ASP A 147 -22.14 10.87 -15.89
C ASP A 147 -21.51 10.01 -14.80
N VAL A 148 -20.20 9.73 -14.96
CA VAL A 148 -19.43 8.89 -14.05
C VAL A 148 -19.24 9.56 -12.67
N GLU A 149 -19.18 10.88 -12.61
CA GLU A 149 -19.03 11.61 -11.35
C GLU A 149 -20.26 11.43 -10.47
N THR A 150 -21.46 11.56 -11.07
CA THR A 150 -22.73 11.34 -10.38
C THR A 150 -22.88 9.89 -9.92
N ALA A 151 -22.55 8.92 -10.78
CA ALA A 151 -22.53 7.50 -10.42
C ALA A 151 -21.56 7.24 -9.26
N GLY A 152 -20.34 7.80 -9.32
CA GLY A 152 -19.33 7.66 -8.29
C GLY A 152 -19.76 8.22 -6.94
N LYS A 153 -20.37 9.40 -6.90
CA LYS A 153 -20.91 10.01 -5.67
C LYS A 153 -22.02 9.18 -5.04
N LYS A 154 -22.84 8.51 -5.86
CA LYS A 154 -23.97 7.69 -5.40
C LYS A 154 -23.56 6.30 -4.94
N LEU A 155 -22.64 5.65 -5.65
CA LEU A 155 -22.32 4.23 -5.50
C LEU A 155 -21.06 3.99 -4.67
N ALA A 156 -20.08 4.89 -4.70
CA ALA A 156 -18.84 4.77 -3.90
C ALA A 156 -19.03 5.39 -2.50
N LYS A 157 -19.91 4.79 -1.70
CA LYS A 157 -20.17 5.25 -0.34
C LYS A 157 -19.00 4.99 0.58
N VAL A 158 -18.59 6.01 1.32
CA VAL A 158 -17.58 5.92 2.38
C VAL A 158 -18.27 5.52 3.67
N VAL A 159 -17.79 4.45 4.30
CA VAL A 159 -18.33 3.93 5.56
C VAL A 159 -17.40 4.19 6.75
N ASP A 160 -16.13 4.45 6.49
CA ASP A 160 -15.12 4.76 7.51
C ASP A 160 -14.00 5.60 6.90
N THR A 161 -13.29 6.37 7.73
CA THR A 161 -12.11 7.14 7.32
C THR A 161 -11.01 6.96 8.35
N VAL A 162 -9.86 6.47 7.91
CA VAL A 162 -8.66 6.36 8.73
C VAL A 162 -7.82 7.63 8.54
N GLU A 163 -7.57 8.34 9.62
CA GLU A 163 -6.74 9.54 9.61
C GLU A 163 -5.29 9.22 10.01
N PRO A 164 -4.30 9.91 9.41
CA PRO A 164 -2.93 9.78 9.85
C PRO A 164 -2.76 10.36 11.26
N THR A 165 -1.91 9.72 12.06
CA THR A 165 -1.47 10.22 13.36
C THR A 165 -0.22 11.06 13.15
N PRO A 166 -0.19 12.36 13.51
CA PRO A 166 0.93 13.24 13.18
C PRO A 166 2.30 12.72 13.67
N GLU A 167 2.35 12.16 14.87
CA GLU A 167 3.58 11.56 15.41
C GLU A 167 4.08 10.39 14.57
N LEU A 168 3.19 9.46 14.19
CA LEU A 168 3.55 8.32 13.36
C LEU A 168 3.88 8.75 11.93
N ALA A 169 3.17 9.72 11.38
CA ALA A 169 3.48 10.26 10.06
C ALA A 169 4.90 10.85 10.00
N ALA A 170 5.35 11.53 11.07
CA ALA A 170 6.72 12.04 11.18
C ALA A 170 7.76 10.90 11.21
N LYS A 171 7.54 9.85 12.02
CA LYS A 171 8.41 8.66 12.03
C LYS A 171 8.47 7.97 10.66
N TYR A 172 7.33 7.83 9.99
CA TYR A 172 7.27 7.24 8.65
C TYR A 172 7.89 8.13 7.58
N GLU A 173 7.91 9.45 7.76
CA GLU A 173 8.65 10.35 6.86
C GLU A 173 10.15 10.04 6.87
N GLU A 174 10.76 9.91 8.04
CA GLU A 174 12.17 9.54 8.16
C GLU A 174 12.47 8.19 7.52
N ARG A 175 11.61 7.20 7.75
CA ARG A 175 11.73 5.87 7.15
C ARG A 175 11.55 5.89 5.63
N TYR A 176 10.62 6.68 5.13
CA TYR A 176 10.39 6.82 3.69
C TYR A 176 11.60 7.44 2.98
N GLN A 177 12.28 8.40 3.59
CA GLN A 177 13.52 8.96 3.01
C GLN A 177 14.59 7.87 2.81
N LYS A 178 14.74 6.94 3.76
CA LYS A 178 15.64 5.77 3.61
C LYS A 178 15.14 4.77 2.57
N PHE A 179 13.83 4.50 2.55
CA PHE A 179 13.23 3.58 1.56
C PHE A 179 13.52 4.01 0.13
N LYS A 180 13.43 5.30 -0.18
CA LYS A 180 13.72 5.84 -1.52
C LYS A 180 15.15 5.58 -2.02
N GLU A 181 16.09 5.41 -1.11
CA GLU A 181 17.49 5.13 -1.46
C GLU A 181 17.70 3.66 -1.89
N LEU A 182 16.82 2.75 -1.49
CA LEU A 182 17.01 1.32 -1.71
C LEU A 182 16.89 0.92 -3.18
N TYR A 183 15.84 1.39 -3.87
CA TYR A 183 15.65 1.03 -5.28
C TYR A 183 16.81 1.49 -6.17
N PRO A 184 17.29 2.73 -6.14
CA PRO A 184 18.45 3.15 -6.92
C PRO A 184 19.72 2.33 -6.60
N ALA A 185 19.92 1.97 -5.33
CA ALA A 185 21.07 1.16 -4.90
C ALA A 185 20.99 -0.29 -5.40
N MET A 186 19.77 -0.87 -5.45
CA MET A 186 19.56 -2.26 -5.86
C MET A 186 19.39 -2.42 -7.38
N LYS A 187 18.95 -1.38 -8.08
CA LYS A 187 18.65 -1.43 -9.52
C LYS A 187 19.74 -2.06 -10.37
N PRO A 188 21.04 -1.74 -10.21
CA PRO A 188 22.11 -2.35 -11.00
C PRO A 188 22.22 -3.87 -10.83
N LEU A 189 21.72 -4.41 -9.71
CA LEU A 189 21.81 -5.82 -9.35
C LEU A 189 20.64 -6.65 -9.89
N PHE A 190 19.52 -6.02 -10.28
CA PHE A 190 18.34 -6.75 -10.77
C PHE A 190 18.52 -7.31 -12.18
N LYS A 191 19.38 -6.70 -12.95
CA LYS A 191 19.64 -7.15 -14.32
C LYS A 191 20.23 -8.56 -14.34
N ASN A 192 19.55 -9.47 -15.01
CA ASN A 192 19.95 -10.88 -15.15
C ASN A 192 19.68 -11.77 -13.89
N LEU A 193 18.77 -11.38 -13.00
CA LEU A 193 18.24 -12.28 -11.98
C LEU A 193 17.23 -13.29 -12.54
#